data_521744de56674f4dcfe470986c84cad7
#
_entry.id   521744de56674f4dcfe470986c84cad7
#
_cell.length_a   1.000
_cell.length_b   1.000
_cell.length_c   1.000
_cell.angle_alpha   90.00
_cell.angle_beta   90.00
_cell.angle_gamma   90.00
#
_symmetry.space_group_name_H-M   'P 1'
#
loop_
_entity.id
_entity.type
_entity.pdbx_description
1 polymer ?
#
loop_
_entity_poly.entity_id
_entity_poly.type
_entity_poly.pdbx_seq_one_letter_code
_entity_poly.pdbx_strand_id
1 'polypeptide(L)'
;NMLRIYFAAQNYDADVALRGVDALEKTRQVMPHLIVLDIMLPDIDGYEVCRSLRTNIRTSHIPVIFLTQKDERSDKLQGLELGADDYITKPFDIEELKLRVQNAITRSERESLTDPQTGLPAGRLIEDQLRRIIRQKDWALMDIRLNGFEPFKNVYGFIAGNDVLRFTAMLLGDVIDELGTPGDFIGHAGGDNFIVITAEKAFPALRKRLKDRFAEEVLTHYNFMDRQQGHMMAPDENGQMEATPLMTMAIGMVAPSQTMFSDIREITEMAAEARRQDIANTMNDRG
;
A
#
# COMPACT_ATOMS: atom_id res chain seq x y z
N ASN A 1 -10.97 3.26 -27.64
CA ASN A 1 -12.26 3.63 -26.99
C ASN A 1 -13.22 2.45 -26.77
N MET A 2 -13.25 1.44 -27.65
CA MET A 2 -14.13 0.27 -27.51
C MET A 2 -13.84 -0.53 -26.24
N LEU A 3 -12.56 -0.83 -25.96
CA LEU A 3 -12.16 -1.56 -24.75
C LEU A 3 -12.59 -0.84 -23.47
N ARG A 4 -12.41 0.47 -23.41
CA ARG A 4 -12.83 1.26 -22.24
C ARG A 4 -14.34 1.12 -21.97
N ILE A 5 -15.15 1.24 -23.00
CA ILE A 5 -16.62 1.12 -22.89
C ILE A 5 -16.99 -0.28 -22.43
N TYR A 6 -16.37 -1.30 -23.02
CA TYR A 6 -16.64 -2.70 -22.66
C TYR A 6 -16.26 -2.98 -21.20
N PHE A 7 -15.06 -2.62 -20.77
CA PHE A 7 -14.62 -2.85 -19.39
C PHE A 7 -15.40 -2.01 -18.37
N ALA A 8 -15.76 -0.77 -18.70
CA ALA A 8 -16.65 0.04 -17.86
C ALA A 8 -18.02 -0.63 -17.65
N ALA A 9 -18.58 -1.25 -18.68
CA ALA A 9 -19.82 -2.02 -18.58
C ALA A 9 -19.69 -3.32 -17.73
N GLN A 10 -18.45 -3.77 -17.48
CA GLN A 10 -18.11 -4.89 -16.59
C GLN A 10 -17.68 -4.45 -15.18
N ASN A 11 -18.00 -3.21 -14.79
CA ASN A 11 -17.68 -2.60 -13.50
C ASN A 11 -16.15 -2.40 -13.24
N TYR A 12 -15.36 -2.25 -14.29
CA TYR A 12 -13.97 -1.80 -14.18
C TYR A 12 -13.91 -0.28 -14.32
N ASP A 13 -13.11 0.36 -13.50
CA ASP A 13 -12.68 1.74 -13.75
C ASP A 13 -11.55 1.72 -14.79
N ALA A 14 -11.88 2.09 -16.03
CA ALA A 14 -10.98 1.96 -17.17
C ALA A 14 -10.57 3.33 -17.72
N ASP A 15 -9.30 3.64 -17.65
CA ASP A 15 -8.70 4.83 -18.26
C ASP A 15 -7.88 4.49 -19.52
N VAL A 16 -7.63 5.47 -20.37
CA VAL A 16 -6.92 5.32 -21.64
C VAL A 16 -5.81 6.34 -21.76
N ALA A 17 -4.63 5.88 -22.17
CA ALA A 17 -3.54 6.69 -22.67
C ALA A 17 -3.29 6.36 -24.15
N LEU A 18 -3.07 7.37 -24.99
CA LEU A 18 -2.82 7.20 -26.42
C LEU A 18 -1.34 7.18 -26.76
N ARG A 19 -0.48 7.53 -25.83
CA ARG A 19 0.98 7.63 -25.95
C ARG A 19 1.65 6.91 -24.79
N GLY A 20 2.83 6.37 -25.01
CA GLY A 20 3.57 5.65 -23.98
C GLY A 20 4.00 6.55 -22.80
N VAL A 21 4.43 7.79 -23.09
CA VAL A 21 4.79 8.77 -22.05
C VAL A 21 3.57 9.10 -21.18
N ASP A 22 2.41 9.33 -21.79
CA ASP A 22 1.16 9.63 -21.07
C ASP A 22 0.71 8.41 -20.22
N ALA A 23 0.94 7.20 -20.73
CA ALA A 23 0.65 5.96 -19.98
C ALA A 23 1.51 5.84 -18.72
N LEU A 24 2.81 6.14 -18.80
CA LEU A 24 3.72 6.13 -17.66
C LEU A 24 3.33 7.19 -16.60
N GLU A 25 2.97 8.40 -17.04
CA GLU A 25 2.53 9.46 -16.14
C GLU A 25 1.21 9.10 -15.44
N LYS A 26 0.20 8.66 -16.18
CA LYS A 26 -1.08 8.21 -15.63
C LYS A 26 -0.91 7.03 -14.67
N THR A 27 -0.06 6.06 -15.00
CA THR A 27 0.20 4.93 -14.12
C THR A 27 0.72 5.39 -12.75
N ARG A 28 1.60 6.40 -12.70
CA ARG A 28 2.10 6.97 -11.44
C ARG A 28 1.04 7.69 -10.62
N GLN A 29 0.06 8.31 -11.29
CA GLN A 29 -1.02 9.07 -10.64
C GLN A 29 -2.14 8.16 -10.13
N VAL A 30 -2.54 7.17 -10.94
CA VAL A 30 -3.73 6.34 -10.68
C VAL A 30 -3.38 4.99 -10.03
N MET A 31 -2.16 4.47 -10.24
CA MET A 31 -1.73 3.15 -9.77
C MET A 31 -2.72 2.04 -10.14
N PRO A 32 -2.90 1.72 -11.42
CA PRO A 32 -3.92 0.77 -11.87
C PRO A 32 -3.61 -0.66 -11.43
N HIS A 33 -4.63 -1.50 -11.28
CA HIS A 33 -4.48 -2.92 -10.94
C HIS A 33 -3.96 -3.78 -12.09
N LEU A 34 -4.04 -3.28 -13.35
CA LEU A 34 -3.53 -3.95 -14.54
C LEU A 34 -3.40 -2.95 -15.69
N ILE A 35 -2.43 -3.17 -16.56
CA ILE A 35 -2.23 -2.40 -17.78
C ILE A 35 -2.39 -3.31 -18.99
N VAL A 36 -3.29 -2.94 -19.91
CA VAL A 36 -3.35 -3.52 -21.27
C VAL A 36 -2.57 -2.60 -22.17
N LEU A 37 -1.46 -3.08 -22.74
CA LEU A 37 -0.44 -2.28 -23.39
C LEU A 37 -0.26 -2.68 -24.86
N ASP A 38 -0.52 -1.76 -25.77
CA ASP A 38 -0.18 -1.96 -27.19
C ASP A 38 1.35 -1.84 -27.37
N ILE A 39 1.94 -2.70 -28.17
CA ILE A 39 3.35 -2.61 -28.52
C ILE A 39 3.59 -1.42 -29.44
N MET A 40 2.68 -1.16 -30.39
CA MET A 40 2.79 -0.11 -31.38
C MET A 40 2.18 1.20 -30.88
N LEU A 41 2.96 2.01 -30.19
CA LEU A 41 2.56 3.35 -29.74
C LEU A 41 3.26 4.44 -30.59
N PRO A 42 2.71 5.65 -30.63
CA PRO A 42 3.20 6.69 -31.57
C PRO A 42 4.50 7.39 -31.12
N ASP A 43 4.93 7.24 -29.89
CA ASP A 43 6.09 7.95 -29.30
C ASP A 43 7.20 7.00 -28.87
N ILE A 44 6.97 6.16 -27.88
CA ILE A 44 7.87 5.11 -27.42
C ILE A 44 7.17 3.76 -27.55
N ASP A 45 7.90 2.68 -27.83
CA ASP A 45 7.27 1.38 -27.98
C ASP A 45 6.77 0.80 -26.64
N GLY A 46 5.81 -0.14 -26.70
CA GLY A 46 5.23 -0.74 -25.53
C GLY A 46 6.25 -1.52 -24.67
N TYR A 47 7.32 -2.05 -25.27
CA TYR A 47 8.38 -2.72 -24.54
C TYR A 47 9.17 -1.75 -23.66
N GLU A 48 9.41 -0.53 -24.13
CA GLU A 48 10.09 0.52 -23.37
C GLU A 48 9.21 1.02 -22.22
N VAL A 49 7.90 1.15 -22.45
CA VAL A 49 6.92 1.42 -21.38
C VAL A 49 6.98 0.33 -20.31
N CYS A 50 6.91 -0.95 -20.71
CA CYS A 50 6.99 -2.08 -19.78
C CYS A 50 8.30 -2.09 -18.99
N ARG A 51 9.44 -1.88 -19.65
CA ARG A 51 10.76 -1.78 -18.99
C ARG A 51 10.77 -0.67 -17.94
N SER A 52 10.24 0.49 -18.27
CA SER A 52 10.15 1.63 -17.35
C SER A 52 9.27 1.32 -16.14
N LEU A 53 8.16 0.60 -16.33
CA LEU A 53 7.30 0.14 -15.23
C LEU A 53 8.02 -0.87 -14.33
N ARG A 54 8.77 -1.82 -14.89
CA ARG A 54 9.48 -2.87 -14.15
C ARG A 54 10.69 -2.35 -13.36
N THR A 55 11.32 -1.28 -13.83
CA THR A 55 12.46 -0.67 -13.11
C THR A 55 12.04 0.20 -11.93
N ASN A 56 10.78 0.60 -11.85
CA ASN A 56 10.28 1.42 -10.75
C ASN A 56 9.58 0.52 -9.72
N ILE A 57 10.06 0.55 -8.47
CA ILE A 57 9.57 -0.29 -7.37
C ILE A 57 8.06 -0.13 -7.10
N ARG A 58 7.49 1.07 -7.36
CA ARG A 58 6.08 1.34 -7.16
C ARG A 58 5.17 0.76 -8.25
N THR A 59 5.70 0.51 -9.45
CA THR A 59 4.91 0.03 -10.60
C THR A 59 5.33 -1.36 -11.08
N SER A 60 6.44 -1.90 -10.57
CA SER A 60 7.01 -3.18 -11.01
C SER A 60 6.09 -4.38 -10.79
N HIS A 61 5.17 -4.29 -9.83
CA HIS A 61 4.21 -5.34 -9.48
C HIS A 61 2.91 -5.29 -10.30
N ILE A 62 2.67 -4.19 -11.04
CA ILE A 62 1.43 -4.03 -11.82
C ILE A 62 1.45 -5.00 -13.01
N PRO A 63 0.46 -5.89 -13.15
CA PRO A 63 0.40 -6.80 -14.28
C PRO A 63 0.29 -6.07 -15.61
N VAL A 64 1.02 -6.54 -16.61
CA VAL A 64 1.00 -6.00 -17.97
C VAL A 64 0.62 -7.10 -18.95
N ILE A 65 -0.44 -6.88 -19.73
CA ILE A 65 -0.85 -7.72 -20.85
C ILE A 65 -0.57 -6.97 -22.14
N PHE A 66 0.30 -7.52 -23.00
CA PHE A 66 0.58 -6.94 -24.30
C PHE A 66 -0.52 -7.24 -25.32
N LEU A 67 -0.88 -6.21 -26.11
CA LEU A 67 -1.62 -6.38 -27.37
C LEU A 67 -0.63 -6.30 -28.53
N THR A 68 -0.50 -7.36 -29.32
CA THR A 68 0.46 -7.42 -30.43
C THR A 68 -0.21 -7.74 -31.76
N GLN A 69 0.31 -7.19 -32.85
CA GLN A 69 -0.09 -7.59 -34.22
C GLN A 69 0.80 -8.72 -34.77
N LYS A 70 1.87 -9.08 -34.06
CA LYS A 70 2.88 -10.01 -34.55
C LYS A 70 2.78 -11.35 -33.87
N ASP A 71 2.74 -12.38 -34.69
CA ASP A 71 2.71 -13.80 -34.30
C ASP A 71 4.12 -14.41 -34.17
N GLU A 72 5.18 -13.60 -34.34
CA GLU A 72 6.55 -14.08 -34.32
C GLU A 72 6.96 -14.52 -32.90
N ARG A 73 7.51 -15.71 -32.83
CA ARG A 73 8.00 -16.33 -31.58
C ARG A 73 9.01 -15.46 -30.83
N SER A 74 9.76 -14.62 -31.57
CA SER A 74 10.73 -13.66 -31.04
C SER A 74 10.07 -12.56 -30.21
N ASP A 75 8.97 -12.01 -30.66
CA ASP A 75 8.27 -10.91 -29.95
C ASP A 75 7.61 -11.41 -28.65
N LYS A 76 7.11 -12.66 -28.67
CA LYS A 76 6.58 -13.32 -27.46
C LYS A 76 7.67 -13.57 -26.41
N LEU A 77 8.83 -14.03 -26.85
CA LEU A 77 9.98 -14.25 -25.96
C LEU A 77 10.49 -12.94 -25.38
N GLN A 78 10.61 -11.89 -26.18
CA GLN A 78 11.05 -10.58 -25.74
C GLN A 78 10.09 -9.95 -24.71
N GLY A 79 8.77 -10.06 -24.90
CA GLY A 79 7.78 -9.59 -23.94
C GLY A 79 7.86 -10.31 -22.59
N LEU A 80 8.03 -11.63 -22.59
CA LEU A 80 8.18 -12.45 -21.38
C LEU A 80 9.52 -12.18 -20.67
N GLU A 81 10.62 -12.01 -21.40
CA GLU A 81 11.93 -11.63 -20.84
C GLU A 81 11.90 -10.27 -20.14
N LEU A 82 11.05 -9.35 -20.62
CA LEU A 82 10.83 -8.04 -20.01
C LEU A 82 9.90 -8.08 -18.80
N GLY A 83 9.38 -9.27 -18.44
CA GLY A 83 8.52 -9.44 -17.28
C GLY A 83 7.06 -9.07 -17.51
N ALA A 84 6.57 -9.17 -18.75
CA ALA A 84 5.13 -9.10 -19.01
C ALA A 84 4.43 -10.36 -18.47
N ASP A 85 3.21 -10.19 -18.00
CA ASP A 85 2.43 -11.28 -17.40
C ASP A 85 1.69 -12.13 -18.42
N ASP A 86 1.31 -11.51 -19.56
CA ASP A 86 0.62 -12.20 -20.65
C ASP A 86 0.68 -11.36 -21.94
N TYR A 87 0.25 -11.96 -23.06
CA TYR A 87 0.11 -11.29 -24.36
C TYR A 87 -1.11 -11.83 -25.11
N ILE A 88 -1.68 -10.98 -25.96
CA ILE A 88 -2.80 -11.33 -26.86
C ILE A 88 -2.49 -10.80 -28.26
N THR A 89 -2.66 -11.66 -29.27
CA THR A 89 -2.48 -11.29 -30.67
C THR A 89 -3.75 -10.68 -31.28
N LYS A 90 -3.58 -9.61 -32.04
CA LYS A 90 -4.66 -8.98 -32.81
C LYS A 90 -4.86 -9.72 -34.15
N PRO A 91 -6.09 -9.99 -34.60
CA PRO A 91 -7.36 -9.71 -33.92
C PRO A 91 -7.63 -10.67 -32.76
N PHE A 92 -8.20 -10.17 -31.66
CA PHE A 92 -8.49 -10.95 -30.47
C PHE A 92 -9.99 -10.97 -30.14
N ASP A 93 -10.40 -12.02 -29.43
CA ASP A 93 -11.72 -12.10 -28.83
C ASP A 93 -11.76 -11.26 -27.53
N ILE A 94 -12.78 -10.42 -27.38
CA ILE A 94 -12.90 -9.53 -26.24
C ILE A 94 -13.18 -10.30 -24.94
N GLU A 95 -13.86 -11.45 -25.00
CA GLU A 95 -14.10 -12.32 -23.86
C GLU A 95 -12.81 -13.05 -23.45
N GLU A 96 -11.93 -13.42 -24.41
CA GLU A 96 -10.61 -13.94 -24.10
C GLU A 96 -9.79 -12.89 -23.35
N LEU A 97 -9.75 -11.65 -23.85
CA LEU A 97 -9.05 -10.56 -23.16
C LEU A 97 -9.58 -10.34 -21.74
N LYS A 98 -10.90 -10.34 -21.55
CA LYS A 98 -11.54 -10.22 -20.24
C LYS A 98 -11.09 -11.30 -19.27
N LEU A 99 -11.11 -12.57 -19.70
CA LEU A 99 -10.68 -13.69 -18.86
C LEU A 99 -9.19 -13.57 -18.46
N ARG A 100 -8.33 -13.16 -19.39
CA ARG A 100 -6.91 -12.93 -19.08
C ARG A 100 -6.71 -11.78 -18.10
N VAL A 101 -7.43 -10.68 -18.28
CA VAL A 101 -7.43 -9.54 -17.33
C VAL A 101 -7.86 -10.01 -15.94
N GLN A 102 -8.97 -10.74 -15.82
CA GLN A 102 -9.45 -11.26 -14.55
C GLN A 102 -8.43 -12.20 -13.88
N ASN A 103 -7.85 -13.12 -14.65
CA ASN A 103 -6.85 -14.06 -14.15
C ASN A 103 -5.56 -13.34 -13.69
N ALA A 104 -5.09 -12.35 -14.46
CA ALA A 104 -3.90 -11.60 -14.12
C ALA A 104 -4.08 -10.74 -12.86
N ILE A 105 -5.23 -10.07 -12.71
CA ILE A 105 -5.58 -9.34 -11.48
C ILE A 105 -5.66 -10.30 -10.29
N THR A 106 -6.41 -11.40 -10.39
CA THR A 106 -6.55 -12.38 -9.30
C THR A 106 -5.20 -13.00 -8.91
N ARG A 107 -4.32 -13.28 -9.88
CA ARG A 107 -2.97 -13.77 -9.60
C ARG A 107 -2.14 -12.71 -8.88
N SER A 108 -2.14 -11.46 -9.36
CA SER A 108 -1.45 -10.35 -8.74
C SER A 108 -1.93 -10.07 -7.31
N GLU A 109 -3.23 -10.15 -7.06
CA GLU A 109 -3.80 -10.04 -5.71
C GLU A 109 -3.33 -11.17 -4.77
N ARG A 110 -3.23 -12.41 -5.28
CA ARG A 110 -2.72 -13.56 -4.52
C ARG A 110 -1.21 -13.49 -4.27
N GLU A 111 -0.48 -12.94 -5.23
CA GLU A 111 0.98 -12.74 -5.19
C GLU A 111 1.36 -11.33 -4.72
N SER A 112 0.38 -10.52 -4.32
CA SER A 112 0.56 -9.10 -4.03
C SER A 112 1.67 -8.88 -3.02
N LEU A 113 2.78 -8.37 -3.52
CA LEU A 113 3.92 -7.92 -2.71
C LEU A 113 3.64 -6.57 -2.07
N THR A 114 2.53 -5.92 -2.46
CA THR A 114 2.11 -4.61 -1.96
C THR A 114 0.63 -4.62 -1.62
N ASP A 115 0.25 -3.79 -0.66
CA ASP A 115 -1.14 -3.56 -0.31
C ASP A 115 -1.83 -2.70 -1.39
N PRO A 116 -2.98 -3.11 -1.93
CA PRO A 116 -3.64 -2.41 -3.03
C PRO A 116 -4.21 -1.04 -2.66
N GLN A 117 -4.45 -0.76 -1.37
CA GLN A 117 -5.01 0.51 -0.90
C GLN A 117 -3.91 1.56 -0.69
N THR A 118 -2.79 1.15 -0.12
CA THR A 118 -1.68 2.04 0.26
C THR A 118 -0.49 2.00 -0.70
N GLY A 119 -0.35 0.94 -1.52
CA GLY A 119 0.80 0.70 -2.37
C GLY A 119 2.08 0.30 -1.61
N LEU A 120 2.01 0.17 -0.29
CA LEU A 120 3.14 -0.24 0.54
C LEU A 120 3.43 -1.74 0.42
N PRO A 121 4.69 -2.16 0.61
CA PRO A 121 5.05 -3.56 0.78
C PRO A 121 4.15 -4.28 1.78
N ALA A 122 3.70 -5.49 1.43
CA ALA A 122 2.80 -6.29 2.26
C ALA A 122 3.21 -7.76 2.27
N GLY A 123 2.57 -8.58 3.08
CA GLY A 123 2.70 -10.03 3.10
C GLY A 123 4.15 -10.49 3.04
N ARG A 124 4.50 -11.16 1.92
CA ARG A 124 5.83 -11.76 1.73
C ARG A 124 6.98 -10.76 1.80
N LEU A 125 6.82 -9.53 1.29
CA LEU A 125 7.90 -8.53 1.38
C LEU A 125 8.21 -8.14 2.82
N ILE A 126 7.19 -8.06 3.68
CA ILE A 126 7.38 -7.83 5.11
C ILE A 126 8.12 -9.02 5.73
N GLU A 127 7.70 -10.27 5.44
CA GLU A 127 8.36 -11.46 5.97
C GLU A 127 9.83 -11.55 5.54
N ASP A 128 10.14 -11.31 4.28
CA ASP A 128 11.50 -11.35 3.75
C ASP A 128 12.38 -10.27 4.42
N GLN A 129 11.81 -9.09 4.65
CA GLN A 129 12.52 -8.03 5.37
C GLN A 129 12.77 -8.39 6.84
N LEU A 130 11.79 -8.97 7.55
CA LEU A 130 11.96 -9.45 8.91
C LEU A 130 13.04 -10.54 9.01
N ARG A 131 13.04 -11.51 8.07
CA ARG A 131 14.09 -12.54 7.98
C ARG A 131 15.48 -11.96 7.73
N ARG A 132 15.57 -10.84 7.03
CA ARG A 132 16.83 -10.13 6.77
C ARG A 132 17.35 -9.44 8.02
N ILE A 133 16.50 -8.67 8.73
CA ILE A 133 16.93 -7.88 9.88
C ILE A 133 17.29 -8.72 11.10
N ILE A 134 16.68 -9.90 11.31
CA ILE A 134 16.96 -10.77 12.46
C ILE A 134 18.45 -11.13 12.57
N ARG A 135 19.18 -11.07 11.44
CA ARG A 135 20.62 -11.34 11.36
C ARG A 135 21.49 -10.08 11.53
N GLN A 136 20.88 -8.92 11.69
CA GLN A 136 21.56 -7.62 11.82
C GLN A 136 21.52 -7.19 13.29
N LYS A 137 22.32 -6.15 13.63
CA LYS A 137 22.48 -5.69 15.02
C LYS A 137 21.92 -4.28 15.28
N ASP A 138 21.76 -3.47 14.26
CA ASP A 138 21.32 -2.06 14.40
C ASP A 138 20.02 -1.85 13.63
N TRP A 139 18.91 -2.26 14.25
CA TRP A 139 17.59 -2.02 13.72
C TRP A 139 16.57 -1.84 14.85
N ALA A 140 15.50 -1.12 14.56
CA ALA A 140 14.29 -1.08 15.35
C ALA A 140 13.09 -1.37 14.43
N LEU A 141 12.19 -2.22 14.89
CA LEU A 141 10.89 -2.42 14.26
C LEU A 141 9.85 -1.64 15.03
N MET A 142 9.10 -0.81 14.33
CA MET A 142 7.93 -0.09 14.84
C MET A 142 6.68 -0.83 14.35
N ASP A 143 5.85 -1.30 15.26
CA ASP A 143 4.50 -1.81 14.99
C ASP A 143 3.52 -0.65 15.24
N ILE A 144 2.85 -0.20 14.19
CA ILE A 144 2.03 1.02 14.18
C ILE A 144 0.58 0.64 13.91
N ARG A 145 -0.33 1.14 14.74
CA ARG A 145 -1.76 0.92 14.57
C ARG A 145 -2.56 2.22 14.73
N LEU A 146 -3.65 2.33 13.98
CA LEU A 146 -4.59 3.46 14.08
C LEU A 146 -5.71 3.14 15.06
N ASN A 147 -5.62 3.65 16.29
CA ASN A 147 -6.69 3.49 17.27
C ASN A 147 -7.92 4.28 16.82
N GLY A 148 -9.11 3.69 16.91
CA GLY A 148 -10.36 4.31 16.49
C GLY A 148 -10.65 4.23 14.99
N PHE A 149 -9.85 3.47 14.19
CA PHE A 149 -10.03 3.33 12.75
C PHE A 149 -11.34 2.60 12.39
N GLU A 150 -11.67 1.49 13.03
CA GLU A 150 -12.91 0.75 12.74
C GLU A 150 -14.17 1.57 13.08
N PRO A 151 -14.30 2.22 14.26
CA PRO A 151 -15.38 3.15 14.52
C PRO A 151 -15.46 4.28 13.48
N PHE A 152 -14.32 4.87 13.09
CA PHE A 152 -14.29 5.90 12.04
C PHE A 152 -14.86 5.37 10.72
N LYS A 153 -14.40 4.20 10.27
CA LYS A 153 -14.87 3.57 9.03
C LYS A 153 -16.37 3.26 9.07
N ASN A 154 -16.90 2.87 10.23
CA ASN A 154 -18.33 2.61 10.42
C ASN A 154 -19.16 3.90 10.29
N VAL A 155 -18.66 5.05 10.75
CA VAL A 155 -19.36 6.35 10.72
C VAL A 155 -19.17 7.05 9.37
N TYR A 156 -17.94 7.11 8.86
CA TYR A 156 -17.58 7.89 7.67
C TYR A 156 -17.59 7.08 6.36
N GLY A 157 -17.69 5.75 6.48
CA GLY A 157 -17.76 4.84 5.36
C GLY A 157 -16.40 4.34 4.85
N PHE A 158 -16.47 3.33 3.99
CA PHE A 158 -15.31 2.61 3.46
C PHE A 158 -14.33 3.52 2.67
N ILE A 159 -14.87 4.46 1.88
CA ILE A 159 -14.03 5.37 1.07
C ILE A 159 -13.17 6.25 1.98
N ALA A 160 -13.77 6.86 2.99
CA ALA A 160 -13.05 7.69 3.96
C ALA A 160 -12.00 6.87 4.74
N GLY A 161 -12.32 5.61 5.08
CA GLY A 161 -11.34 4.69 5.68
C GLY A 161 -10.12 4.47 4.79
N ASN A 162 -10.33 4.20 3.48
CA ASN A 162 -9.23 4.05 2.53
C ASN A 162 -8.39 5.31 2.37
N ASP A 163 -9.03 6.49 2.41
CA ASP A 163 -8.31 7.77 2.34
C ASP A 163 -7.41 7.98 3.56
N VAL A 164 -7.85 7.59 4.75
CA VAL A 164 -7.02 7.60 5.98
C VAL A 164 -5.83 6.63 5.86
N LEU A 165 -6.03 5.43 5.30
CA LEU A 165 -4.92 4.47 5.11
C LEU A 165 -3.88 5.03 4.12
N ARG A 166 -4.31 5.63 3.00
CA ARG A 166 -3.40 6.29 2.04
C ARG A 166 -2.67 7.47 2.66
N PHE A 167 -3.41 8.31 3.37
CA PHE A 167 -2.82 9.42 4.13
C PHE A 167 -1.74 8.92 5.09
N THR A 168 -2.03 7.87 5.86
CA THR A 168 -1.06 7.28 6.79
C THR A 168 0.19 6.77 6.06
N ALA A 169 0.02 6.08 4.95
CA ALA A 169 1.14 5.59 4.14
C ALA A 169 2.02 6.74 3.61
N MET A 170 1.41 7.83 3.16
CA MET A 170 2.14 9.03 2.71
C MET A 170 2.88 9.70 3.87
N LEU A 171 2.22 9.87 5.01
CA LEU A 171 2.80 10.47 6.21
C LEU A 171 4.01 9.65 6.72
N LEU A 172 3.91 8.31 6.72
CA LEU A 172 5.04 7.43 7.03
C LEU A 172 6.21 7.66 6.07
N GLY A 173 5.93 7.73 4.76
CA GLY A 173 6.94 8.02 3.74
C GLY A 173 7.64 9.36 3.97
N ASP A 174 6.87 10.43 4.12
CA ASP A 174 7.39 11.78 4.34
C ASP A 174 8.29 11.87 5.57
N VAL A 175 7.85 11.28 6.71
CA VAL A 175 8.62 11.32 7.96
C VAL A 175 9.89 10.48 7.88
N ILE A 176 9.84 9.33 7.19
CA ILE A 176 11.03 8.52 6.92
C ILE A 176 12.00 9.26 5.99
N ASP A 177 11.53 9.95 4.97
CA ASP A 177 12.38 10.76 4.09
C ASP A 177 13.03 11.95 4.84
N GLU A 178 12.32 12.51 5.85
CA GLU A 178 12.80 13.62 6.67
C GLU A 178 13.85 13.18 7.71
N LEU A 179 13.61 12.08 8.43
CA LEU A 179 14.36 11.71 9.65
C LEU A 179 14.96 10.30 9.62
N GLY A 180 14.63 9.51 8.62
CA GLY A 180 15.06 8.12 8.52
C GLY A 180 16.44 7.92 7.92
N THR A 181 16.72 6.68 7.52
CA THR A 181 17.97 6.27 6.89
C THR A 181 17.70 5.61 5.54
N PRO A 182 18.67 5.57 4.60
CA PRO A 182 18.46 4.99 3.26
C PRO A 182 18.09 3.51 3.23
N GLY A 183 18.23 2.81 4.35
CA GLY A 183 17.89 1.38 4.49
C GLY A 183 16.53 1.11 5.13
N ASP A 184 15.78 2.16 5.45
CA ASP A 184 14.50 2.03 6.14
C ASP A 184 13.45 1.36 5.24
N PHE A 185 12.53 0.65 5.88
CA PHE A 185 11.48 -0.09 5.20
C PHE A 185 10.13 0.28 5.82
N ILE A 186 9.13 0.48 4.96
CA ILE A 186 7.74 0.72 5.36
C ILE A 186 6.89 -0.40 4.74
N GLY A 187 6.02 -1.01 5.54
CA GLY A 187 5.09 -2.04 5.09
C GLY A 187 3.69 -1.86 5.67
N HIS A 188 2.68 -2.38 4.97
CA HIS A 188 1.30 -2.45 5.43
C HIS A 188 0.98 -3.90 5.82
N ALA A 189 0.79 -4.14 7.11
CA ALA A 189 0.56 -5.49 7.63
C ALA A 189 -0.92 -5.92 7.56
N GLY A 190 -1.77 -5.07 7.00
CA GLY A 190 -3.20 -5.30 6.80
C GLY A 190 -4.09 -4.54 7.78
N GLY A 191 -5.32 -4.25 7.35
CA GLY A 191 -6.28 -3.47 8.14
C GLY A 191 -5.78 -2.05 8.42
N ASP A 192 -5.61 -1.73 9.69
CA ASP A 192 -5.10 -0.47 10.21
C ASP A 192 -3.65 -0.55 10.73
N ASN A 193 -2.92 -1.62 10.33
CA ASN A 193 -1.62 -1.95 10.90
C ASN A 193 -0.47 -1.72 9.91
N PHE A 194 0.54 -0.95 10.32
CA PHE A 194 1.73 -0.63 9.53
C PHE A 194 3.00 -1.06 10.27
N ILE A 195 4.05 -1.35 9.51
CA ILE A 195 5.37 -1.69 10.04
C ILE A 195 6.40 -0.72 9.46
N VAL A 196 7.26 -0.20 10.32
CA VAL A 196 8.46 0.54 9.92
C VAL A 196 9.67 -0.13 10.51
N ILE A 197 10.69 -0.38 9.69
CA ILE A 197 11.99 -0.88 10.14
C ILE A 197 13.02 0.21 9.84
N THR A 198 13.77 0.63 10.85
CA THR A 198 14.73 1.72 10.79
C THR A 198 15.95 1.42 11.67
N ALA A 199 16.97 2.26 11.67
CA ALA A 199 18.05 2.18 12.63
C ALA A 199 17.55 2.55 14.05
N GLU A 200 17.96 1.78 15.07
CA GLU A 200 17.46 1.95 16.45
C GLU A 200 17.60 3.39 16.97
N LYS A 201 18.68 4.06 16.64
CA LYS A 201 18.94 5.47 17.03
C LYS A 201 17.94 6.48 16.44
N ALA A 202 17.30 6.16 15.30
CA ALA A 202 16.34 7.06 14.66
C ALA A 202 14.93 6.97 15.30
N PHE A 203 14.64 5.86 15.99
CA PHE A 203 13.31 5.57 16.54
C PHE A 203 12.70 6.70 17.38
N PRO A 204 13.39 7.31 18.37
CA PRO A 204 12.75 8.31 19.23
C PRO A 204 12.25 9.54 18.46
N ALA A 205 13.04 10.02 17.50
CA ALA A 205 12.67 11.15 16.66
C ALA A 205 11.53 10.82 15.71
N LEU A 206 11.61 9.67 15.04
CA LEU A 206 10.57 9.17 14.14
C LEU A 206 9.24 8.98 14.89
N ARG A 207 9.25 8.28 16.04
CA ARG A 207 8.05 8.05 16.85
C ARG A 207 7.37 9.36 17.24
N LYS A 208 8.15 10.33 17.74
CA LYS A 208 7.61 11.63 18.12
C LYS A 208 6.98 12.34 16.92
N ARG A 209 7.72 12.46 15.83
CA ARG A 209 7.29 13.16 14.62
C ARG A 209 6.04 12.53 14.00
N LEU A 210 5.99 11.20 13.94
CA LEU A 210 4.83 10.47 13.43
C LEU A 210 3.58 10.73 14.26
N LYS A 211 3.68 10.64 15.59
CA LYS A 211 2.54 10.89 16.49
C LYS A 211 2.06 12.33 16.41
N ASP A 212 2.98 13.31 16.41
CA ASP A 212 2.66 14.73 16.36
C ASP A 212 1.95 15.07 15.02
N ARG A 213 2.54 14.71 13.89
CA ARG A 213 1.95 14.96 12.58
C ARG A 213 0.63 14.23 12.37
N PHE A 214 0.53 12.96 12.77
CA PHE A 214 -0.70 12.21 12.65
C PHE A 214 -1.84 12.87 13.46
N ALA A 215 -1.59 13.26 14.71
CA ALA A 215 -2.59 13.88 15.57
C ALA A 215 -3.12 15.20 14.98
N GLU A 216 -2.28 15.96 14.31
CA GLU A 216 -2.65 17.23 13.68
C GLU A 216 -3.35 17.01 12.33
N GLU A 217 -2.76 16.20 11.45
CA GLU A 217 -3.20 16.08 10.06
C GLU A 217 -4.43 15.15 9.89
N VAL A 218 -4.61 14.12 10.73
CA VAL A 218 -5.77 13.22 10.68
C VAL A 218 -7.10 13.95 10.87
N LEU A 219 -7.08 15.10 11.53
CA LEU A 219 -8.27 15.91 11.76
C LEU A 219 -8.95 16.38 10.46
N THR A 220 -8.19 16.46 9.36
CA THR A 220 -8.74 16.84 8.04
C THR A 220 -9.72 15.82 7.48
N HIS A 221 -9.69 14.58 7.97
CA HIS A 221 -10.61 13.51 7.56
C HIS A 221 -11.95 13.51 8.33
N TYR A 222 -12.08 14.36 9.35
CA TYR A 222 -13.30 14.49 10.12
C TYR A 222 -14.11 15.72 9.69
N ASN A 223 -15.43 15.68 9.87
CA ASN A 223 -16.29 16.83 9.69
C ASN A 223 -15.99 17.93 10.76
N PHE A 224 -16.52 19.12 10.54
CA PHE A 224 -16.25 20.26 11.41
C PHE A 224 -16.71 20.03 12.86
N MET A 225 -17.87 19.40 13.05
CA MET A 225 -18.46 19.19 14.39
C MET A 225 -17.61 18.24 15.22
N ASP A 226 -17.24 17.08 14.66
CA ASP A 226 -16.43 16.09 15.35
C ASP A 226 -15.04 16.61 15.71
N ARG A 227 -14.44 17.41 14.79
CA ARG A 227 -13.17 18.11 15.08
C ARG A 227 -13.29 19.08 16.26
N GLN A 228 -14.37 19.86 16.31
CA GLN A 228 -14.57 20.86 17.37
C GLN A 228 -14.85 20.21 18.72
N GLN A 229 -15.56 19.09 18.73
CA GLN A 229 -15.90 18.34 19.95
C GLN A 229 -14.78 17.45 20.45
N GLY A 230 -13.81 17.09 19.57
CA GLY A 230 -12.73 16.18 19.89
C GLY A 230 -13.14 14.70 19.97
N HIS A 231 -14.36 14.36 19.55
CA HIS A 231 -14.91 13.00 19.48
C HIS A 231 -15.96 12.90 18.36
N MET A 232 -16.27 11.69 17.96
CA MET A 232 -17.38 11.37 17.06
C MET A 232 -18.37 10.45 17.78
N MET A 233 -19.62 10.44 17.33
CA MET A 233 -20.61 9.48 17.80
C MET A 233 -20.53 8.22 16.95
N ALA A 234 -20.19 7.09 17.57
CA ALA A 234 -20.11 5.79 16.88
C ALA A 234 -20.93 4.73 17.64
N PRO A 235 -21.49 3.73 16.95
CA PRO A 235 -22.17 2.62 17.59
C PRO A 235 -21.18 1.72 18.36
N ASP A 236 -21.52 1.39 19.61
CA ASP A 236 -20.84 0.36 20.40
C ASP A 236 -21.18 -1.06 19.90
N GLU A 237 -20.70 -2.09 20.59
CA GLU A 237 -20.98 -3.51 20.29
C GLU A 237 -22.49 -3.87 20.36
N ASN A 238 -23.28 -3.10 21.09
CA ASN A 238 -24.73 -3.26 21.24
C ASN A 238 -25.53 -2.37 20.28
N GLY A 239 -24.85 -1.58 19.44
CA GLY A 239 -25.46 -0.63 18.52
C GLY A 239 -25.92 0.68 19.19
N GLN A 240 -25.53 0.95 20.43
CA GLN A 240 -25.81 2.22 21.11
C GLN A 240 -24.77 3.26 20.71
N MET A 241 -25.21 4.47 20.42
CA MET A 241 -24.31 5.56 20.03
C MET A 241 -23.55 6.09 21.26
N GLU A 242 -22.23 5.99 21.21
CA GLU A 242 -21.33 6.51 22.25
C GLU A 242 -20.31 7.49 21.69
N ALA A 243 -19.80 8.37 22.57
CA ALA A 243 -18.74 9.32 22.24
C ALA A 243 -17.40 8.59 22.11
N THR A 244 -16.93 8.44 20.87
CA THR A 244 -15.66 7.77 20.54
C THR A 244 -14.59 8.82 20.24
N PRO A 245 -13.42 8.79 20.92
CA PRO A 245 -12.32 9.71 20.64
C PRO A 245 -11.87 9.67 19.18
N LEU A 246 -11.34 10.80 18.70
CA LEU A 246 -10.74 10.87 17.36
C LEU A 246 -9.51 9.95 17.28
N MET A 247 -9.20 9.49 16.06
CA MET A 247 -8.11 8.54 15.81
C MET A 247 -6.78 9.02 16.37
N THR A 248 -6.02 8.07 16.89
CA THR A 248 -4.63 8.28 17.33
C THR A 248 -3.73 7.18 16.76
N MET A 249 -2.43 7.46 16.72
CA MET A 249 -1.42 6.50 16.28
C MET A 249 -0.74 5.87 17.50
N ALA A 250 -0.85 4.55 17.65
CA ALA A 250 -0.10 3.78 18.64
C ALA A 250 1.14 3.16 17.97
N ILE A 251 2.29 3.23 18.65
CA ILE A 251 3.58 2.78 18.12
C ILE A 251 4.30 1.95 19.19
N GLY A 252 4.38 0.63 18.96
CA GLY A 252 5.25 -0.27 19.72
C GLY A 252 6.62 -0.40 19.04
N MET A 253 7.68 -0.62 19.82
CA MET A 253 9.03 -0.79 19.31
C MET A 253 9.70 -2.00 19.91
N VAL A 254 10.42 -2.75 19.06
CA VAL A 254 11.39 -3.76 19.47
C VAL A 254 12.71 -3.56 18.74
N ALA A 255 13.81 -3.88 19.42
CA ALA A 255 15.17 -3.78 18.88
C ALA A 255 16.06 -4.90 19.47
N PRO A 256 17.17 -5.28 18.78
CA PRO A 256 18.11 -6.29 19.27
C PRO A 256 18.80 -5.90 20.56
N SER A 257 18.88 -4.61 20.89
CA SER A 257 19.41 -4.11 22.15
C SER A 257 18.58 -4.55 23.38
N GLN A 258 17.31 -4.86 23.17
CA GLN A 258 16.38 -5.26 24.24
C GLN A 258 16.41 -6.77 24.47
N THR A 259 16.50 -7.57 23.40
CA THR A 259 16.52 -9.04 23.47
C THR A 259 17.06 -9.64 22.18
N MET A 260 17.50 -10.90 22.25
CA MET A 260 17.90 -11.66 21.05
C MET A 260 16.67 -12.40 20.50
N PHE A 261 16.44 -12.27 19.21
CA PHE A 261 15.34 -12.92 18.50
C PHE A 261 15.83 -14.14 17.74
N SER A 262 15.12 -15.25 17.87
CA SER A 262 15.39 -16.49 17.12
C SER A 262 14.46 -16.69 15.92
N ASP A 263 13.25 -16.12 15.99
CA ASP A 263 12.20 -16.24 14.97
C ASP A 263 11.54 -14.87 14.73
N ILE A 264 11.04 -14.68 13.51
CA ILE A 264 10.29 -13.47 13.12
C ILE A 264 8.98 -13.31 13.90
N ARG A 265 8.39 -14.40 14.39
CA ARG A 265 7.17 -14.35 15.22
C ARG A 265 7.43 -13.69 16.57
N GLU A 266 8.57 -13.98 17.21
CA GLU A 266 8.96 -13.32 18.46
C GLU A 266 9.04 -11.81 18.28
N ILE A 267 9.60 -11.34 17.15
CA ILE A 267 9.68 -9.91 16.82
C ILE A 267 8.28 -9.30 16.74
N THR A 268 7.40 -9.92 15.97
CA THR A 268 6.04 -9.38 15.75
C THR A 268 5.17 -9.43 16.99
N GLU A 269 5.27 -10.49 17.80
CA GLU A 269 4.52 -10.63 19.06
C GLU A 269 4.97 -9.59 20.10
N MET A 270 6.29 -9.42 20.27
CA MET A 270 6.83 -8.41 21.19
C MET A 270 6.54 -6.98 20.73
N ALA A 271 6.58 -6.71 19.44
CA ALA A 271 6.23 -5.40 18.91
C ALA A 271 4.75 -5.07 19.14
N ALA A 272 3.87 -6.05 18.93
CA ALA A 272 2.43 -5.91 19.22
C ALA A 272 2.17 -5.70 20.71
N GLU A 273 2.94 -6.37 21.61
CA GLU A 273 2.84 -6.14 23.06
C GLU A 273 3.31 -4.73 23.43
N ALA A 274 4.45 -4.29 22.94
CA ALA A 274 4.95 -2.94 23.16
C ALA A 274 3.93 -1.87 22.68
N ARG A 275 3.23 -2.13 21.57
CA ARG A 275 2.18 -1.26 21.08
C ARG A 275 0.95 -1.24 22.01
N ARG A 276 0.53 -2.39 22.56
CA ARG A 276 -0.56 -2.44 23.55
C ARG A 276 -0.23 -1.59 24.77
N GLN A 277 1.03 -1.62 25.23
CA GLN A 277 1.49 -0.79 26.34
C GLN A 277 1.47 0.70 25.99
N ASP A 278 1.83 1.07 24.77
CA ASP A 278 1.75 2.46 24.29
C ASP A 278 0.30 2.99 24.28
N ILE A 279 -0.67 2.15 23.93
CA ILE A 279 -2.11 2.50 24.00
C ILE A 279 -2.51 2.73 25.47
N ALA A 280 -2.17 1.81 26.39
CA ALA A 280 -2.53 1.91 27.79
C ALA A 280 -1.95 3.18 28.44
N ASN A 281 -0.69 3.52 28.15
CA ASN A 281 -0.06 4.74 28.64
C ASN A 281 -0.74 6.01 28.09
N THR A 282 -1.12 6.01 26.83
CA THR A 282 -1.81 7.16 26.21
C THR A 282 -3.22 7.38 26.79
N MET A 283 -3.90 6.31 27.21
CA MET A 283 -5.20 6.41 27.88
C MET A 283 -5.08 6.96 29.31
N ASN A 284 -4.03 6.56 30.05
CA ASN A 284 -3.79 7.03 31.41
C ASN A 284 -3.37 8.52 31.46
N ASP A 285 -2.70 9.04 30.44
CA ASP A 285 -2.28 10.43 30.35
C ASP A 285 -3.46 11.41 30.02
N ARG A 286 -4.63 10.87 29.65
CA ARG A 286 -5.83 11.66 29.27
C ARG A 286 -6.94 11.64 30.35
N GLY A 287 -6.80 10.85 31.41
CA GLY A 287 -7.72 10.77 32.55
C GLY A 287 -7.23 11.64 33.71
#